data_e722bc35a940e049c74b00a7f2a0b324
#
_entry.id   e722bc35a940e049c74b00a7f2a0b324
#
_cell.length_a   1.000
_cell.length_b   1.000
_cell.length_c   1.000
_cell.angle_alpha   90.00
_cell.angle_beta   90.00
_cell.angle_gamma   90.00
#
_symmetry.space_group_name_H-M   'P 1'
#
loop_
_entity.id
_entity.type
_entity.pdbx_description
1 polymer ?
#
loop_
_entity_poly.entity_id
_entity_poly.type
_entity_poly.pdbx_seq_one_letter_code
_entity_poly.pdbx_strand_id
1 'polypeptide(L)'
;MSLMRRRIAAFGSITPSPILALRDMSSTTTQAEDAAATIAPYATGLAGVNQPVNMILKDALWWSLGILALTVLSVRLLEIGWNKLRHVSAMSMPGEQQGYWRSAQWSWMPSLKKNLIYAPLWRKRHNREIRLSSAVSIGTLPSRLHSIILGAYLLSNIIYMFYLDWIQANQYALAAEIRGRSGTLAVVNMVPLIILAGRNNPLIPLLQVSFDTYNLLHRWMGRMVVLEALVHTIAWAYVQVAAAGWRSLDEKILHETFIASGFSGTLALVILFFLSLSPVRHAFYETFLNVHIILAFIIFATTLIHCASAAIPGGLPQLPYMVAIFLIWFFERLARMFRLAYNNWTSRRGLTQAVIEAMPGDCTRVTMHLPRYLDVAPGTHAYVRFMGVNPWENHPFSIAWVEHHPDHADETVEKEKGCSHAALTRGTTSVSFVIGAHTGFTRQLFDMASSSPTRTMQIKAAMEGPYAGHHSLDSYGHAVLFAGSTGITHQLSYLKPLIKGFNDGTIATRRITLVWIMRDTEALEWVRPWMDEVLRMPRRRDILNIKLFVTRPKNSKEIVSGSNTVQMFPGRPSVSTIIEREVEQQVGAMVVTVCGPGALADDVRLAVREQLDTGKVIDMAEESFTW
;
A
#
# COMPACT_ATOMS: atom_id res chain seq x y z
N MET A 1 20.36 -2.17 27.92
CA MET A 1 21.21 -1.10 28.48
C MET A 1 22.54 -1.61 29.03
N SER A 2 22.67 -2.78 29.62
CA SER A 2 23.94 -3.28 30.17
C SER A 2 24.97 -3.73 29.10
N LEU A 3 24.54 -4.23 27.95
CA LEU A 3 25.41 -4.63 26.81
C LEU A 3 25.98 -3.44 26.03
N MET A 4 25.31 -2.29 26.06
CA MET A 4 25.79 -1.07 25.39
C MET A 4 26.91 -0.39 26.20
N ARG A 5 26.91 -0.48 27.54
CA ARG A 5 27.99 0.07 28.38
C ARG A 5 29.30 -0.74 28.34
N ARG A 6 29.25 -2.06 28.09
CA ARG A 6 30.47 -2.89 28.02
C ARG A 6 31.30 -2.72 26.76
N ARG A 7 30.73 -2.24 25.64
CA ARG A 7 31.48 -1.96 24.40
C ARG A 7 32.15 -0.58 24.38
N ILE A 8 31.69 0.36 25.21
CA ILE A 8 32.27 1.71 25.30
C ILE A 8 33.53 1.73 26.20
N ALA A 9 33.66 0.78 27.13
CA ALA A 9 34.79 0.72 28.08
C ALA A 9 36.07 0.08 27.52
N ALA A 10 36.08 -0.41 26.28
CA ALA A 10 37.23 -1.10 25.67
C ALA A 10 38.11 -0.20 24.77
N PHE A 11 37.83 1.09 24.68
CA PHE A 11 38.73 2.00 23.93
C PHE A 11 39.53 2.85 24.93
N GLY A 12 40.82 2.46 25.00
CA GLY A 12 41.83 3.07 25.85
C GLY A 12 42.05 4.56 25.58
N SER A 13 42.33 5.25 26.66
CA SER A 13 42.73 6.65 26.73
C SER A 13 43.96 6.97 25.87
N ILE A 14 43.79 7.91 24.92
CA ILE A 14 44.93 8.57 24.27
C ILE A 14 45.09 9.95 24.91
N THR A 15 46.20 10.13 25.60
CA THR A 15 46.63 11.40 26.19
C THR A 15 47.22 12.32 25.12
N PRO A 16 47.00 13.62 25.12
CA PRO A 16 47.64 14.55 24.21
C PRO A 16 49.00 15.00 24.74
N SER A 17 50.03 15.01 23.90
CA SER A 17 51.33 15.65 24.15
C SER A 17 51.39 17.07 23.60
N PRO A 18 52.09 18.00 24.25
CA PRO A 18 52.13 19.40 23.87
C PRO A 18 53.18 19.67 22.79
N ILE A 19 52.85 20.48 21.81
CA ILE A 19 53.81 20.97 20.81
C ILE A 19 54.00 22.48 21.00
N LEU A 20 55.24 22.85 21.21
CA LEU A 20 55.75 24.23 21.16
C LEU A 20 55.81 24.74 19.72
N ALA A 21 55.48 26.01 19.56
CA ALA A 21 55.54 26.76 18.32
C ALA A 21 56.95 27.16 17.91
N LEU A 22 57.23 27.08 16.63
CA LEU A 22 58.20 27.94 15.96
C LEU A 22 57.62 28.36 14.59
N ARG A 23 57.53 29.67 14.46
CA ARG A 23 57.02 30.40 13.29
C ARG A 23 58.19 30.64 12.36
N ASP A 24 58.07 30.20 11.10
CA ASP A 24 58.94 30.75 10.06
C ASP A 24 58.14 30.98 8.79
N MET A 25 58.28 32.18 8.24
CA MET A 25 57.58 32.68 7.08
C MET A 25 58.40 32.38 5.82
N SER A 26 57.90 31.42 5.02
CA SER A 26 58.37 31.35 3.63
C SER A 26 57.26 30.79 2.71
N SER A 27 56.94 31.64 1.76
CA SER A 27 56.35 31.38 0.46
C SER A 27 54.93 30.82 0.34
N THR A 28 54.08 31.54 -0.37
CA THR A 28 52.74 31.23 -0.83
C THR A 28 52.61 29.93 -1.62
N THR A 29 53.68 29.39 -2.13
CA THR A 29 53.76 28.11 -2.84
C THR A 29 53.71 26.90 -1.89
N THR A 30 54.38 26.99 -0.77
CA THR A 30 54.36 25.93 0.26
C THR A 30 52.98 25.77 0.92
N GLN A 31 52.25 26.88 1.10
CA GLN A 31 50.90 26.83 1.66
C GLN A 31 49.88 26.15 0.73
N ALA A 32 49.99 26.30 -0.59
CA ALA A 32 49.14 25.63 -1.56
C ALA A 32 49.45 24.13 -1.68
N GLU A 33 50.72 23.74 -1.61
CA GLU A 33 51.14 22.33 -1.59
C GLU A 33 50.77 21.64 -0.28
N ASP A 34 50.94 22.31 0.87
CA ASP A 34 50.53 21.81 2.17
C ASP A 34 49.00 21.71 2.27
N ALA A 35 48.25 22.67 1.69
CA ALA A 35 46.79 22.60 1.60
C ALA A 35 46.33 21.43 0.71
N ALA A 36 46.98 21.23 -0.45
CA ALA A 36 46.67 20.09 -1.32
C ALA A 36 46.98 18.75 -0.64
N ALA A 37 48.09 18.65 0.11
CA ALA A 37 48.46 17.47 0.89
C ALA A 37 47.44 17.19 2.02
N THR A 38 46.80 18.19 2.59
CA THR A 38 45.74 18.04 3.62
C THR A 38 44.37 17.66 3.06
N ILE A 39 44.11 17.89 1.77
CA ILE A 39 42.82 17.59 1.12
C ILE A 39 42.85 16.25 0.39
N ALA A 40 43.92 15.93 -0.32
CA ALA A 40 44.04 14.75 -1.19
C ALA A 40 43.65 13.42 -0.53
N PRO A 41 44.02 13.13 0.73
CA PRO A 41 43.62 11.87 1.39
C PRO A 41 42.12 11.66 1.44
N TYR A 42 41.32 12.70 1.61
CA TYR A 42 39.86 12.62 1.76
C TYR A 42 39.11 12.49 0.43
N ALA A 43 39.78 12.65 -0.70
CA ALA A 43 39.18 12.51 -2.03
C ALA A 43 38.97 11.05 -2.45
N THR A 44 39.64 10.07 -1.79
CA THR A 44 39.67 8.68 -2.24
C THR A 44 39.26 7.69 -1.14
N GLY A 45 38.66 6.59 -1.56
CA GLY A 45 38.32 5.45 -0.71
C GLY A 45 37.45 5.79 0.50
N LEU A 46 37.80 5.18 1.63
CA LEU A 46 37.13 5.38 2.92
C LEU A 46 37.86 6.34 3.86
N ALA A 47 38.86 7.06 3.38
CA ALA A 47 39.59 8.04 4.20
C ALA A 47 38.64 9.12 4.72
N GLY A 48 38.73 9.42 6.01
CA GLY A 48 37.83 10.35 6.72
C GLY A 48 36.43 9.78 7.04
N VAL A 49 36.13 8.57 6.62
CA VAL A 49 34.85 7.94 6.93
C VAL A 49 34.90 7.25 8.30
N ASN A 50 34.00 7.66 9.20
CA ASN A 50 33.87 7.07 10.53
C ASN A 50 33.05 5.75 10.46
N GLN A 51 33.71 4.67 10.05
CA GLN A 51 33.05 3.36 9.90
C GLN A 51 32.43 2.81 11.18
N PRO A 52 33.06 2.87 12.37
CA PRO A 52 32.43 2.41 13.61
C PRO A 52 31.09 3.08 13.88
N VAL A 53 31.00 4.40 13.72
CA VAL A 53 29.75 5.15 13.93
C VAL A 53 28.73 4.81 12.82
N ASN A 54 29.15 4.65 11.56
CA ASN A 54 28.26 4.21 10.48
C ASN A 54 27.61 2.86 10.80
N MET A 55 28.37 1.91 11.35
CA MET A 55 27.84 0.60 11.76
C MET A 55 26.83 0.73 12.90
N ILE A 56 27.13 1.54 13.92
CA ILE A 56 26.19 1.78 15.04
C ILE A 56 24.89 2.39 14.55
N LEU A 57 24.94 3.42 13.71
CA LEU A 57 23.74 4.11 13.24
C LEU A 57 22.93 3.25 12.24
N LYS A 58 23.60 2.47 11.42
CA LYS A 58 22.96 1.44 10.59
C LYS A 58 22.21 0.42 11.47
N ASP A 59 22.85 -0.09 12.52
CA ASP A 59 22.21 -1.03 13.44
C ASP A 59 21.04 -0.37 14.19
N ALA A 60 21.18 0.89 14.62
CA ALA A 60 20.11 1.65 15.22
C ALA A 60 18.89 1.82 14.28
N LEU A 61 19.12 2.05 12.98
CA LEU A 61 18.06 2.10 11.98
C LEU A 61 17.36 0.74 11.86
N TRP A 62 18.08 -0.36 11.76
CA TRP A 62 17.50 -1.70 11.70
C TRP A 62 16.70 -2.05 12.95
N TRP A 63 17.22 -1.74 14.14
CA TRP A 63 16.51 -1.96 15.40
C TRP A 63 15.23 -1.12 15.49
N SER A 64 15.27 0.15 15.08
CA SER A 64 14.08 1.01 15.09
C SER A 64 12.98 0.50 14.16
N LEU A 65 13.33 0.08 12.93
CA LEU A 65 12.38 -0.51 11.99
C LEU A 65 11.86 -1.87 12.47
N GLY A 66 12.73 -2.70 13.06
CA GLY A 66 12.37 -4.00 13.63
C GLY A 66 11.43 -3.87 14.82
N ILE A 67 11.69 -2.93 15.74
CA ILE A 67 10.81 -2.63 16.89
C ILE A 67 9.45 -2.11 16.40
N LEU A 68 9.42 -1.23 15.40
CA LEU A 68 8.19 -0.76 14.80
C LEU A 68 7.38 -1.93 14.20
N ALA A 69 8.02 -2.79 13.41
CA ALA A 69 7.36 -3.95 12.81
C ALA A 69 6.83 -4.91 13.88
N LEU A 70 7.61 -5.18 14.92
CA LEU A 70 7.20 -6.04 16.05
C LEU A 70 6.02 -5.41 16.84
N THR A 71 6.05 -4.09 17.04
CA THR A 71 4.94 -3.38 17.68
C THR A 71 3.66 -3.49 16.86
N VAL A 72 3.74 -3.27 15.55
CA VAL A 72 2.59 -3.43 14.64
C VAL A 72 2.08 -4.87 14.67
N LEU A 73 2.97 -5.86 14.60
CA LEU A 73 2.59 -7.28 14.67
C LEU A 73 1.90 -7.60 15.99
N SER A 74 2.43 -7.15 17.12
CA SER A 74 1.85 -7.37 18.44
C SER A 74 0.44 -6.77 18.56
N VAL A 75 0.25 -5.54 18.09
CA VAL A 75 -1.08 -4.89 18.05
C VAL A 75 -2.02 -5.70 17.17
N ARG A 76 -1.59 -6.17 15.99
CA ARG A 76 -2.42 -6.95 15.09
C ARG A 76 -2.81 -8.31 15.66
N LEU A 77 -1.89 -9.01 16.32
CA LEU A 77 -2.20 -10.28 16.98
C LEU A 77 -3.23 -10.08 18.10
N LEU A 78 -3.11 -9.00 18.87
CA LEU A 78 -4.12 -8.64 19.89
C LEU A 78 -5.47 -8.32 19.27
N GLU A 79 -5.52 -7.57 18.18
CA GLU A 79 -6.75 -7.27 17.44
C GLU A 79 -7.40 -8.54 16.86
N ILE A 80 -6.61 -9.44 16.26
CA ILE A 80 -7.10 -10.73 15.73
C ILE A 80 -7.67 -11.58 16.87
N GLY A 81 -6.95 -11.68 17.97
CA GLY A 81 -7.40 -12.42 19.16
C GLY A 81 -8.70 -11.84 19.71
N TRP A 82 -8.79 -10.52 19.81
CA TRP A 82 -9.99 -9.81 20.29
C TRP A 82 -11.18 -10.00 19.36
N ASN A 83 -10.97 -9.87 18.06
CA ASN A 83 -12.01 -10.11 17.05
C ASN A 83 -12.48 -11.57 17.07
N LYS A 84 -11.57 -12.53 17.27
CA LYS A 84 -11.92 -13.95 17.39
C LYS A 84 -12.73 -14.22 18.66
N LEU A 85 -12.32 -13.64 19.79
CA LEU A 85 -13.07 -13.72 21.04
C LEU A 85 -14.48 -13.16 20.89
N ARG A 86 -14.60 -11.96 20.29
CA ARG A 86 -15.88 -11.34 19.99
C ARG A 86 -16.74 -12.20 19.07
N HIS A 87 -16.13 -12.77 18.03
CA HIS A 87 -16.82 -13.66 17.10
C HIS A 87 -17.40 -14.88 17.80
N VAL A 88 -16.57 -15.63 18.53
CA VAL A 88 -17.00 -16.85 19.21
C VAL A 88 -18.06 -16.57 20.29
N SER A 89 -17.91 -15.48 21.03
CA SER A 89 -18.87 -15.12 22.08
C SER A 89 -20.20 -14.59 21.55
N ALA A 90 -20.24 -13.99 20.34
CA ALA A 90 -21.43 -13.32 19.82
C ALA A 90 -22.10 -14.03 18.64
N MET A 91 -21.48 -15.04 18.02
CA MET A 91 -21.93 -15.64 16.77
C MET A 91 -23.34 -16.24 16.82
N SER A 92 -23.75 -16.83 17.96
CA SER A 92 -25.09 -17.40 18.14
C SER A 92 -26.04 -16.53 18.98
N MET A 93 -25.55 -15.39 19.52
CA MET A 93 -26.36 -14.55 20.41
C MET A 93 -27.41 -13.74 19.64
N PRO A 94 -28.65 -13.64 20.14
CA PRO A 94 -29.61 -12.64 19.66
C PRO A 94 -29.05 -11.21 19.79
N GLY A 95 -29.55 -10.28 18.98
CA GLY A 95 -29.06 -8.89 18.97
C GLY A 95 -29.13 -8.20 20.34
N GLU A 96 -30.20 -8.46 21.09
CA GLU A 96 -30.44 -7.88 22.43
C GLU A 96 -29.37 -8.30 23.45
N GLN A 97 -28.80 -9.49 23.32
CA GLN A 97 -27.79 -10.04 24.21
C GLN A 97 -26.36 -9.58 23.88
N GLN A 98 -26.13 -8.89 22.77
CA GLN A 98 -24.82 -8.39 22.36
C GLN A 98 -24.46 -7.05 23.01
N GLY A 99 -25.15 -6.63 24.04
CA GLY A 99 -24.97 -5.34 24.72
C GLY A 99 -23.55 -5.08 25.23
N TYR A 100 -22.85 -6.10 25.71
CA TYR A 100 -21.45 -6.01 26.14
C TYR A 100 -20.56 -5.48 25.00
N TRP A 101 -20.69 -6.02 23.80
CA TRP A 101 -19.87 -5.65 22.66
C TRP A 101 -20.26 -4.30 22.02
N ARG A 102 -21.41 -3.72 22.40
CA ARG A 102 -21.84 -2.40 21.94
C ARG A 102 -21.05 -1.27 22.58
N SER A 103 -20.66 -1.42 23.84
CA SER A 103 -19.95 -0.40 24.62
C SER A 103 -18.45 -0.63 24.58
N ALA A 104 -17.65 0.45 24.57
CA ALA A 104 -16.20 0.37 24.58
C ALA A 104 -15.71 -0.20 25.92
N GLN A 105 -14.95 -1.29 25.87
CA GLN A 105 -14.39 -1.94 27.05
C GLN A 105 -13.24 -1.16 27.67
N TRP A 106 -12.57 -0.31 26.86
CA TRP A 106 -11.50 0.58 27.30
C TRP A 106 -11.86 2.03 27.02
N SER A 107 -11.96 2.86 28.06
CA SER A 107 -12.38 4.27 27.97
C SER A 107 -11.47 5.15 27.09
N TRP A 108 -10.19 4.79 26.95
CA TRP A 108 -9.21 5.51 26.12
C TRP A 108 -9.28 5.17 24.62
N MET A 109 -9.84 4.02 24.27
CA MET A 109 -9.85 3.53 22.88
C MET A 109 -10.66 4.43 21.92
N PRO A 110 -11.87 4.89 22.25
CA PRO A 110 -12.59 5.84 21.41
C PRO A 110 -11.80 7.12 21.13
N SER A 111 -11.14 7.68 22.16
CA SER A 111 -10.32 8.87 22.01
C SER A 111 -9.09 8.62 21.11
N LEU A 112 -8.43 7.47 21.25
CA LEU A 112 -7.31 7.08 20.39
C LEU A 112 -7.75 6.95 18.93
N LYS A 113 -8.88 6.27 18.66
CA LYS A 113 -9.45 6.15 17.32
C LYS A 113 -9.81 7.52 16.74
N LYS A 114 -10.50 8.37 17.50
CA LYS A 114 -10.96 9.69 17.07
C LYS A 114 -9.81 10.63 16.73
N ASN A 115 -8.77 10.68 17.57
CA ASN A 115 -7.74 11.72 17.51
C ASN A 115 -6.47 11.30 16.79
N LEU A 116 -6.22 9.98 16.63
CA LEU A 116 -5.00 9.45 16.04
C LEU A 116 -5.26 8.53 14.85
N ILE A 117 -5.99 7.42 15.04
CA ILE A 117 -6.12 6.36 14.03
C ILE A 117 -6.96 6.85 12.82
N TYR A 118 -8.16 7.40 13.09
CA TYR A 118 -9.06 7.87 12.03
C TYR A 118 -8.91 9.37 11.76
N ALA A 119 -8.04 10.07 12.48
CA ALA A 119 -7.84 11.49 12.30
C ALA A 119 -7.10 11.79 10.98
N PRO A 120 -7.65 12.62 10.09
CA PRO A 120 -6.90 13.16 8.97
C PRO A 120 -5.79 14.09 9.47
N LEU A 121 -4.72 14.25 8.69
CA LEU A 121 -3.63 15.18 9.05
C LEU A 121 -4.15 16.60 9.19
N TRP A 122 -5.01 17.03 8.28
CA TRP A 122 -5.54 18.38 8.26
C TRP A 122 -7.05 18.42 8.03
N ARG A 123 -7.81 18.99 8.98
CA ARG A 123 -9.29 19.17 8.95
C ARG A 123 -10.03 17.88 8.57
N LYS A 124 -10.71 17.89 7.38
CA LYS A 124 -11.55 16.79 6.88
C LYS A 124 -10.85 15.93 5.82
N ARG A 125 -9.83 16.47 5.14
CA ARG A 125 -9.29 15.83 3.94
C ARG A 125 -8.29 14.73 4.28
N HIS A 126 -8.58 13.53 3.80
CA HIS A 126 -7.66 12.40 3.83
C HIS A 126 -7.61 11.74 2.45
N ASN A 127 -8.74 11.26 1.92
CA ASN A 127 -8.84 10.57 0.64
C ASN A 127 -9.22 11.46 -0.53
N ARG A 128 -9.77 12.62 -0.27
CA ARG A 128 -10.04 13.58 -1.32
C ARG A 128 -8.74 14.17 -1.85
N GLU A 129 -8.46 13.91 -3.12
CA GLU A 129 -7.29 14.45 -3.80
C GLU A 129 -7.21 15.97 -3.71
N ILE A 130 -6.00 16.47 -3.51
CA ILE A 130 -5.69 17.90 -3.63
C ILE A 130 -5.38 18.15 -5.09
N ARG A 131 -6.23 18.92 -5.75
CA ARG A 131 -6.05 19.34 -7.15
C ARG A 131 -5.72 20.81 -7.20
N LEU A 132 -4.61 21.17 -7.85
CA LEU A 132 -4.26 22.56 -8.17
C LEU A 132 -5.06 23.06 -9.38
N SER A 133 -5.33 22.18 -10.34
CA SER A 133 -6.17 22.43 -11.51
C SER A 133 -6.92 21.15 -11.89
N SER A 134 -7.76 21.20 -12.92
CA SER A 134 -8.41 20.02 -13.47
C SER A 134 -7.42 18.96 -13.98
N ALA A 135 -6.22 19.37 -14.38
CA ALA A 135 -5.17 18.51 -14.94
C ALA A 135 -4.09 18.11 -13.91
N VAL A 136 -3.95 18.87 -12.80
CA VAL A 136 -2.83 18.68 -11.86
C VAL A 136 -3.33 18.20 -10.50
N SER A 137 -3.10 16.92 -10.19
CA SER A 137 -3.35 16.33 -8.87
C SER A 137 -2.05 16.22 -8.07
N ILE A 138 -2.08 16.68 -6.81
CA ILE A 138 -0.97 16.52 -5.86
C ILE A 138 -1.06 15.19 -5.11
N GLY A 139 -2.23 14.55 -5.12
CA GLY A 139 -2.51 13.31 -4.40
C GLY A 139 -3.28 13.53 -3.10
N THR A 140 -3.26 12.55 -2.22
CA THR A 140 -3.97 12.50 -0.94
C THR A 140 -3.03 12.81 0.23
N LEU A 141 -3.58 13.21 1.37
CA LEU A 141 -2.83 13.44 2.60
C LEU A 141 -2.77 12.15 3.45
N PRO A 142 -1.65 11.87 4.11
CA PRO A 142 -1.58 10.77 5.07
C PRO A 142 -2.47 11.04 6.30
N SER A 143 -2.84 9.98 7.05
CA SER A 143 -3.48 10.14 8.36
C SER A 143 -2.48 10.70 9.40
N ARG A 144 -2.98 11.15 10.55
CA ARG A 144 -2.10 11.62 11.65
C ARG A 144 -1.11 10.54 12.09
N LEU A 145 -1.59 9.30 12.27
CA LEU A 145 -0.73 8.19 12.65
C LEU A 145 0.38 7.96 11.62
N HIS A 146 0.03 7.89 10.34
CA HIS A 146 1.01 7.74 9.26
C HIS A 146 2.00 8.92 9.22
N SER A 147 1.54 10.14 9.46
CA SER A 147 2.39 11.34 9.47
C SER A 147 3.39 11.33 10.63
N ILE A 148 2.98 10.85 11.81
CA ILE A 148 3.87 10.72 12.97
C ILE A 148 4.95 9.67 12.69
N ILE A 149 4.56 8.50 12.18
CA ILE A 149 5.52 7.42 11.85
C ILE A 149 6.50 7.87 10.77
N LEU A 150 6.00 8.50 9.70
CA LEU A 150 6.83 9.04 8.64
C LEU A 150 7.75 10.16 9.15
N GLY A 151 7.24 11.07 9.96
CA GLY A 151 8.01 12.16 10.56
C GLY A 151 9.14 11.62 11.45
N ALA A 152 8.86 10.62 12.28
CA ALA A 152 9.88 9.97 13.10
C ALA A 152 10.96 9.28 12.25
N TYR A 153 10.55 8.56 11.19
CA TYR A 153 11.48 7.93 10.25
C TYR A 153 12.37 8.96 9.53
N LEU A 154 11.79 10.01 8.95
CA LEU A 154 12.53 11.04 8.24
C LEU A 154 13.49 11.78 9.16
N LEU A 155 13.01 12.16 10.35
CA LEU A 155 13.81 12.85 11.35
C LEU A 155 14.99 11.98 11.84
N SER A 156 14.77 10.69 12.09
CA SER A 156 15.85 9.78 12.50
C SER A 156 16.94 9.67 11.43
N ASN A 157 16.57 9.54 10.15
CA ASN A 157 17.55 9.50 9.05
C ASN A 157 18.31 10.81 8.89
N ILE A 158 17.65 11.96 9.04
CA ILE A 158 18.30 13.27 9.01
C ILE A 158 19.28 13.40 10.18
N ILE A 159 18.86 13.03 11.40
CA ILE A 159 19.73 13.06 12.58
C ILE A 159 20.94 12.13 12.37
N TYR A 160 20.70 10.90 11.88
CA TYR A 160 21.78 9.95 11.62
C TYR A 160 22.74 10.45 10.55
N MET A 161 22.24 11.07 9.47
CA MET A 161 23.06 11.61 8.40
C MET A 161 23.97 12.74 8.87
N PHE A 162 23.49 13.62 9.77
CA PHE A 162 24.21 14.76 10.28
C PHE A 162 24.85 14.55 11.67
N TYR A 163 24.88 13.31 12.17
CA TYR A 163 25.65 12.96 13.35
C TYR A 163 27.14 12.82 12.98
N LEU A 164 27.85 13.94 12.99
CA LEU A 164 29.23 14.10 12.52
C LEU A 164 30.10 14.65 13.63
N ASP A 165 31.41 14.54 13.47
CA ASP A 165 32.37 15.21 14.36
C ASP A 165 32.50 16.69 14.00
N TRP A 166 31.59 17.50 14.52
CA TRP A 166 31.56 18.97 14.27
C TRP A 166 32.72 19.73 14.90
N ILE A 167 33.53 19.10 15.75
CA ILE A 167 34.73 19.70 16.35
C ILE A 167 35.92 19.57 15.40
N GLN A 168 35.82 18.73 14.37
CA GLN A 168 36.84 18.51 13.36
C GLN A 168 37.20 19.82 12.64
N ALA A 169 38.47 20.24 12.78
CA ALA A 169 38.98 21.47 12.19
C ALA A 169 39.03 21.44 10.65
N ASN A 170 39.20 20.24 10.06
CA ASN A 170 39.30 20.07 8.62
C ASN A 170 37.92 19.83 8.01
N GLN A 171 37.41 20.81 7.27
CA GLN A 171 36.10 20.73 6.58
C GLN A 171 36.04 19.61 5.53
N TYR A 172 37.16 19.19 4.96
CA TYR A 172 37.21 18.10 3.97
C TYR A 172 37.10 16.74 4.63
N ALA A 173 37.62 16.60 5.85
CA ALA A 173 37.41 15.41 6.68
C ALA A 173 35.92 15.28 7.05
N LEU A 174 35.28 16.40 7.45
CA LEU A 174 33.84 16.45 7.73
C LEU A 174 33.01 16.10 6.49
N ALA A 175 33.39 16.60 5.31
CA ALA A 175 32.72 16.26 4.06
C ALA A 175 32.91 14.77 3.69
N ALA A 176 34.06 14.16 4.00
CA ALA A 176 34.30 12.74 3.80
C ALA A 176 33.48 11.89 4.79
N GLU A 177 33.30 12.35 6.03
CA GLU A 177 32.45 11.67 7.01
C GLU A 177 30.98 11.67 6.57
N ILE A 178 30.41 12.83 6.15
CA ILE A 178 29.03 12.90 5.67
C ILE A 178 28.84 12.08 4.37
N ARG A 179 29.84 12.04 3.48
CA ARG A 179 29.85 11.16 2.30
C ARG A 179 29.66 9.71 2.71
N GLY A 180 30.48 9.21 3.63
CA GLY A 180 30.39 7.82 4.10
C GLY A 180 29.08 7.52 4.80
N ARG A 181 28.58 8.47 5.60
CA ARG A 181 27.33 8.35 6.34
C ARG A 181 26.11 8.28 5.42
N SER A 182 25.96 9.24 4.55
CA SER A 182 24.83 9.32 3.62
C SER A 182 24.83 8.15 2.61
N GLY A 183 26.00 7.73 2.10
CA GLY A 183 26.10 6.57 1.23
C GLY A 183 25.71 5.26 1.92
N THR A 184 26.11 5.08 3.19
CA THR A 184 25.68 3.90 3.98
C THR A 184 24.17 3.89 4.20
N LEU A 185 23.59 5.01 4.62
CA LEU A 185 22.15 5.13 4.86
C LEU A 185 21.34 4.91 3.57
N ALA A 186 21.78 5.46 2.44
CA ALA A 186 21.12 5.28 1.15
C ALA A 186 20.96 3.80 0.79
N VAL A 187 22.04 3.03 0.85
CA VAL A 187 21.99 1.59 0.52
C VAL A 187 21.16 0.81 1.54
N VAL A 188 21.31 1.10 2.83
CA VAL A 188 20.54 0.41 3.88
C VAL A 188 19.04 0.67 3.74
N ASN A 189 18.64 1.91 3.43
CA ASN A 189 17.24 2.28 3.19
C ASN A 189 16.67 1.68 1.90
N MET A 190 17.48 1.32 0.91
CA MET A 190 17.00 0.62 -0.30
C MET A 190 16.45 -0.78 0.01
N VAL A 191 16.90 -1.46 1.08
CA VAL A 191 16.37 -2.79 1.46
C VAL A 191 14.90 -2.73 1.85
N PRO A 192 14.47 -1.96 2.87
CA PRO A 192 13.05 -1.82 3.17
C PRO A 192 12.29 -1.15 2.02
N LEU A 193 12.91 -0.26 1.24
CA LEU A 193 12.29 0.35 0.06
C LEU A 193 11.80 -0.70 -0.95
N ILE A 194 12.62 -1.71 -1.28
CA ILE A 194 12.21 -2.77 -2.22
C ILE A 194 11.19 -3.72 -1.60
N ILE A 195 11.28 -4.01 -0.30
CA ILE A 195 10.29 -4.81 0.43
C ILE A 195 8.90 -4.15 0.34
N LEU A 196 8.83 -2.84 0.53
CA LEU A 196 7.57 -2.08 0.51
C LEU A 196 6.98 -1.90 -0.90
N ALA A 197 7.74 -2.16 -1.96
CA ALA A 197 7.27 -2.11 -3.34
C ALA A 197 6.51 -3.38 -3.78
N GLY A 198 6.75 -4.51 -3.12
CA GLY A 198 6.23 -5.83 -3.52
C GLY A 198 4.78 -6.06 -3.13
N ARG A 199 3.92 -6.39 -4.10
CA ARG A 199 2.50 -6.78 -3.85
C ARG A 199 2.38 -8.16 -3.20
N ASN A 200 3.33 -9.06 -3.46
CA ASN A 200 3.38 -10.40 -2.88
C ASN A 200 4.21 -10.46 -1.59
N ASN A 201 4.45 -9.31 -0.98
CA ASN A 201 5.17 -9.20 0.28
C ASN A 201 4.42 -9.95 1.39
N PRO A 202 5.01 -10.97 2.02
CA PRO A 202 4.38 -11.75 3.07
C PRO A 202 4.07 -10.93 4.34
N LEU A 203 4.70 -9.77 4.50
CA LEU A 203 4.39 -8.86 5.61
C LEU A 203 2.99 -8.22 5.48
N ILE A 204 2.43 -8.12 4.26
CA ILE A 204 1.08 -7.57 4.06
C ILE A 204 0.03 -8.40 4.82
N PRO A 205 -0.12 -9.70 4.57
CA PRO A 205 -1.07 -10.53 5.31
C PRO A 205 -0.64 -10.75 6.78
N LEU A 206 0.65 -10.82 7.06
CA LEU A 206 1.17 -11.02 8.42
C LEU A 206 0.86 -9.83 9.34
N LEU A 207 1.14 -8.62 8.88
CA LEU A 207 0.90 -7.39 9.63
C LEU A 207 -0.50 -6.82 9.42
N GLN A 208 -1.27 -7.36 8.48
CA GLN A 208 -2.60 -6.88 8.05
C GLN A 208 -2.61 -5.36 7.79
N VAL A 209 -1.55 -4.86 7.18
CA VAL A 209 -1.40 -3.47 6.76
C VAL A 209 -1.71 -3.39 5.28
N SER A 210 -2.55 -2.42 4.88
CA SER A 210 -2.95 -2.26 3.49
C SER A 210 -1.75 -1.95 2.58
N PHE A 211 -1.83 -2.39 1.32
CA PHE A 211 -0.81 -2.07 0.31
C PHE A 211 -0.69 -0.56 0.08
N ASP A 212 -1.75 0.23 0.28
CA ASP A 212 -1.71 1.69 0.23
C ASP A 212 -0.74 2.29 1.24
N THR A 213 -0.73 1.75 2.46
CA THR A 213 0.22 2.16 3.50
C THR A 213 1.65 1.80 3.10
N TYR A 214 1.87 0.60 2.57
CA TYR A 214 3.18 0.20 2.05
C TYR A 214 3.65 1.12 0.92
N ASN A 215 2.78 1.44 -0.02
CA ASN A 215 3.07 2.36 -1.11
C ASN A 215 3.34 3.80 -0.62
N LEU A 216 2.63 4.26 0.41
CA LEU A 216 2.92 5.55 1.05
C LEU A 216 4.33 5.56 1.66
N LEU A 217 4.70 4.50 2.40
CA LEU A 217 6.03 4.36 3.00
C LEU A 217 7.12 4.27 1.91
N HIS A 218 6.90 3.45 0.88
CA HIS A 218 7.80 3.33 -0.28
C HIS A 218 8.11 4.70 -0.91
N ARG A 219 7.10 5.50 -1.16
CA ARG A 219 7.27 6.84 -1.76
C ARG A 219 8.12 7.78 -0.89
N TRP A 220 7.95 7.75 0.43
CA TRP A 220 8.70 8.61 1.34
C TRP A 220 10.12 8.09 1.58
N MET A 221 10.29 6.78 1.70
CA MET A 221 11.62 6.17 1.78
C MET A 221 12.42 6.40 0.50
N GLY A 222 11.80 6.31 -0.68
CA GLY A 222 12.45 6.62 -1.95
C GLY A 222 12.97 8.07 -2.01
N ARG A 223 12.20 9.05 -1.50
CA ARG A 223 12.67 10.44 -1.39
C ARG A 223 13.85 10.58 -0.45
N MET A 224 13.87 9.82 0.64
CA MET A 224 14.99 9.82 1.59
C MET A 224 16.24 9.23 0.94
N VAL A 225 16.14 8.11 0.24
CA VAL A 225 17.24 7.50 -0.51
C VAL A 225 17.82 8.48 -1.56
N VAL A 226 16.96 9.20 -2.29
CA VAL A 226 17.41 10.23 -3.25
C VAL A 226 18.19 11.33 -2.54
N LEU A 227 17.69 11.84 -1.41
CA LEU A 227 18.38 12.87 -0.62
C LEU A 227 19.74 12.38 -0.14
N GLU A 228 19.81 11.18 0.42
CA GLU A 228 21.03 10.57 0.93
C GLU A 228 22.07 10.34 -0.18
N ALA A 229 21.63 9.86 -1.35
CA ALA A 229 22.51 9.67 -2.52
C ALA A 229 23.02 11.01 -3.08
N LEU A 230 22.17 12.05 -3.10
CA LEU A 230 22.60 13.39 -3.51
C LEU A 230 23.63 13.96 -2.55
N VAL A 231 23.40 13.88 -1.24
CA VAL A 231 24.36 14.36 -0.23
C VAL A 231 25.67 13.59 -0.35
N HIS A 232 25.63 12.27 -0.56
CA HIS A 232 26.80 11.44 -0.81
C HIS A 232 27.61 11.93 -2.02
N THR A 233 26.94 12.12 -3.15
CA THR A 233 27.61 12.51 -4.40
C THR A 233 28.15 13.94 -4.35
N ILE A 234 27.39 14.88 -3.77
CA ILE A 234 27.83 16.28 -3.62
C ILE A 234 29.01 16.36 -2.66
N ALA A 235 28.99 15.65 -1.53
CA ALA A 235 30.09 15.64 -0.57
C ALA A 235 31.37 15.05 -1.19
N TRP A 236 31.27 14.00 -2.02
CA TRP A 236 32.38 13.47 -2.79
C TRP A 236 32.91 14.52 -3.80
N ALA A 237 32.02 15.11 -4.61
CA ALA A 237 32.40 16.07 -5.63
C ALA A 237 33.09 17.31 -5.02
N TYR A 238 32.59 17.80 -3.87
CA TYR A 238 33.18 18.93 -3.15
C TYR A 238 34.66 18.67 -2.78
N VAL A 239 34.95 17.51 -2.20
CA VAL A 239 36.33 17.16 -1.83
C VAL A 239 37.19 16.90 -3.07
N GLN A 240 36.65 16.24 -4.11
CA GLN A 240 37.40 15.93 -5.35
C GLN A 240 37.77 17.21 -6.10
N VAL A 241 36.86 18.18 -6.21
CA VAL A 241 37.15 19.46 -6.87
C VAL A 241 38.18 20.27 -6.07
N ALA A 242 38.07 20.28 -4.75
CA ALA A 242 39.06 20.97 -3.90
C ALA A 242 40.45 20.34 -3.98
N ALA A 243 40.53 19.02 -4.12
CA ALA A 243 41.80 18.30 -4.18
C ALA A 243 42.50 18.37 -5.55
N ALA A 244 41.75 18.32 -6.67
CA ALA A 244 42.29 18.12 -7.99
C ALA A 244 41.55 18.87 -9.12
N GLY A 245 40.62 19.73 -8.79
CA GLY A 245 39.88 20.57 -9.74
C GLY A 245 38.80 19.85 -10.55
N TRP A 246 38.05 20.62 -11.34
CA TRP A 246 36.93 20.13 -12.15
C TRP A 246 37.30 19.14 -13.22
N ARG A 247 38.49 19.31 -13.86
CA ARG A 247 38.96 18.40 -14.90
C ARG A 247 39.18 16.98 -14.37
N SER A 248 39.74 16.85 -13.17
CA SER A 248 39.94 15.55 -12.53
C SER A 248 38.60 14.90 -12.11
N LEU A 249 37.58 15.71 -11.75
CA LEU A 249 36.23 15.23 -11.51
C LEU A 249 35.63 14.60 -12.78
N ASP A 250 35.72 15.29 -13.92
CA ASP A 250 35.21 14.82 -15.20
C ASP A 250 35.95 13.55 -15.66
N GLU A 251 37.26 13.51 -15.57
CA GLU A 251 38.06 12.35 -15.91
C GLU A 251 37.67 11.11 -15.09
N LYS A 252 37.44 11.26 -13.78
CA LYS A 252 36.98 10.16 -12.91
C LYS A 252 35.57 9.68 -13.25
N ILE A 253 34.64 10.59 -13.51
CA ILE A 253 33.26 10.24 -13.90
C ILE A 253 33.25 9.47 -15.23
N LEU A 254 34.13 9.81 -16.17
CA LEU A 254 34.13 9.19 -17.50
C LEU A 254 34.91 7.88 -17.56
N HIS A 255 35.99 7.72 -16.77
CA HIS A 255 36.95 6.63 -16.94
C HIS A 255 37.13 5.70 -15.74
N GLU A 256 36.70 6.11 -14.53
CA GLU A 256 36.84 5.29 -13.33
C GLU A 256 35.53 4.54 -13.04
N THR A 257 35.48 3.23 -13.24
CA THR A 257 34.27 2.40 -13.10
C THR A 257 33.57 2.60 -11.76
N PHE A 258 34.34 2.71 -10.67
CA PHE A 258 33.77 2.96 -9.33
C PHE A 258 32.98 4.26 -9.29
N ILE A 259 33.55 5.36 -9.80
CA ILE A 259 32.92 6.68 -9.79
C ILE A 259 31.80 6.77 -10.84
N ALA A 260 32.07 6.29 -12.05
CA ALA A 260 31.09 6.29 -13.16
C ALA A 260 29.80 5.58 -12.78
N SER A 261 29.90 4.41 -12.13
CA SER A 261 28.72 3.65 -11.72
C SER A 261 27.94 4.35 -10.59
N GLY A 262 28.63 4.90 -9.58
CA GLY A 262 27.99 5.65 -8.51
C GLY A 262 27.27 6.92 -9.02
N PHE A 263 27.93 7.67 -9.91
CA PHE A 263 27.35 8.86 -10.54
C PHE A 263 26.14 8.53 -11.42
N SER A 264 26.25 7.47 -12.23
CA SER A 264 25.12 7.00 -13.07
C SER A 264 23.93 6.57 -12.23
N GLY A 265 24.15 5.90 -11.10
CA GLY A 265 23.09 5.52 -10.15
C GLY A 265 22.41 6.75 -9.53
N THR A 266 23.20 7.76 -9.13
CA THR A 266 22.64 9.02 -8.60
C THR A 266 21.86 9.79 -9.67
N LEU A 267 22.35 9.87 -10.89
CA LEU A 267 21.65 10.51 -12.00
C LEU A 267 20.31 9.82 -12.28
N ALA A 268 20.31 8.49 -12.33
CA ALA A 268 19.07 7.71 -12.51
C ALA A 268 18.08 7.92 -11.36
N LEU A 269 18.55 8.04 -10.10
CA LEU A 269 17.72 8.39 -8.94
C LEU A 269 17.08 9.78 -9.07
N VAL A 270 17.84 10.77 -9.53
CA VAL A 270 17.34 12.14 -9.76
C VAL A 270 16.27 12.14 -10.85
N ILE A 271 16.51 11.47 -11.97
CA ILE A 271 15.53 11.33 -13.05
C ILE A 271 14.26 10.67 -12.50
N LEU A 272 14.41 9.58 -11.76
CA LEU A 272 13.29 8.86 -11.15
C LEU A 272 12.50 9.74 -10.18
N PHE A 273 13.18 10.57 -9.38
CA PHE A 273 12.54 11.51 -8.47
C PHE A 273 11.61 12.48 -9.20
N PHE A 274 12.08 13.12 -10.27
CA PHE A 274 11.24 14.05 -11.05
C PHE A 274 10.07 13.35 -11.74
N LEU A 275 10.28 12.16 -12.31
CA LEU A 275 9.21 11.36 -12.91
C LEU A 275 8.17 10.90 -11.89
N SER A 276 8.57 10.69 -10.62
CA SER A 276 7.67 10.23 -9.54
C SER A 276 6.82 11.33 -8.93
N LEU A 277 7.00 12.60 -9.32
CA LEU A 277 6.18 13.71 -8.84
C LEU A 277 4.71 13.46 -9.19
N SER A 278 3.82 13.74 -8.24
CA SER A 278 2.38 13.45 -8.38
C SER A 278 1.76 13.92 -9.70
N PRO A 279 2.02 15.15 -10.20
CA PRO A 279 1.45 15.59 -11.47
C PRO A 279 1.85 14.72 -12.66
N VAL A 280 3.12 14.34 -12.76
CA VAL A 280 3.65 13.52 -13.85
C VAL A 280 3.11 12.08 -13.74
N ARG A 281 3.19 11.51 -12.53
CA ARG A 281 2.73 10.15 -12.25
C ARG A 281 1.24 9.96 -12.54
N HIS A 282 0.38 10.90 -12.16
CA HIS A 282 -1.07 10.78 -12.40
C HIS A 282 -1.45 11.05 -13.86
N ALA A 283 -0.69 11.90 -14.56
CA ALA A 283 -0.96 12.16 -15.97
C ALA A 283 -0.56 11.00 -16.90
N PHE A 284 0.54 10.29 -16.57
CA PHE A 284 1.15 9.25 -17.43
C PHE A 284 1.50 7.99 -16.62
N TYR A 285 0.53 7.47 -15.85
CA TYR A 285 0.79 6.42 -14.87
C TYR A 285 1.46 5.16 -15.44
N GLU A 286 0.99 4.63 -16.57
CA GLU A 286 1.53 3.42 -17.18
C GLU A 286 2.97 3.63 -17.69
N THR A 287 3.23 4.74 -18.35
CA THR A 287 4.58 5.12 -18.81
C THR A 287 5.50 5.32 -17.61
N PHE A 288 5.03 6.04 -16.58
CA PHE A 288 5.77 6.21 -15.35
C PHE A 288 6.16 4.86 -14.73
N LEU A 289 5.21 3.93 -14.60
CA LEU A 289 5.47 2.64 -13.95
C LEU A 289 6.53 1.82 -14.69
N ASN A 290 6.46 1.76 -16.03
CA ASN A 290 7.42 1.04 -16.86
C ASN A 290 8.82 1.67 -16.79
N VAL A 291 8.92 2.99 -16.93
CA VAL A 291 10.19 3.73 -16.83
C VAL A 291 10.77 3.63 -15.41
N HIS A 292 9.90 3.70 -14.37
CA HIS A 292 10.30 3.51 -12.96
C HIS A 292 10.98 2.16 -12.74
N ILE A 293 10.42 1.07 -13.26
CA ILE A 293 11.00 -0.28 -13.12
C ILE A 293 12.36 -0.37 -13.81
N ILE A 294 12.50 0.21 -15.01
CA ILE A 294 13.76 0.22 -15.75
C ILE A 294 14.82 1.04 -14.99
N LEU A 295 14.47 2.24 -14.54
CA LEU A 295 15.38 3.09 -13.78
C LEU A 295 15.76 2.45 -12.43
N ALA A 296 14.83 1.80 -11.74
CA ALA A 296 15.12 1.07 -10.51
C ALA A 296 16.13 -0.06 -10.75
N PHE A 297 16.01 -0.79 -11.86
CA PHE A 297 17.01 -1.80 -12.25
C PHE A 297 18.39 -1.17 -12.50
N ILE A 298 18.45 -0.07 -13.23
CA ILE A 298 19.69 0.67 -13.50
C ILE A 298 20.31 1.14 -12.19
N ILE A 299 19.53 1.74 -11.28
CA ILE A 299 20.00 2.22 -9.97
C ILE A 299 20.62 1.06 -9.18
N PHE A 300 19.92 -0.06 -9.06
CA PHE A 300 20.43 -1.20 -8.29
C PHE A 300 21.66 -1.82 -8.94
N ALA A 301 21.68 -1.99 -10.27
CA ALA A 301 22.81 -2.55 -10.99
C ALA A 301 24.06 -1.65 -10.88
N THR A 302 23.91 -0.36 -11.10
CA THR A 302 25.04 0.60 -11.00
C THR A 302 25.53 0.74 -9.56
N THR A 303 24.63 0.72 -8.55
CA THR A 303 25.02 0.75 -7.14
C THR A 303 25.74 -0.55 -6.74
N LEU A 304 25.31 -1.72 -7.26
CA LEU A 304 26.00 -2.99 -7.04
C LEU A 304 27.42 -2.93 -7.62
N ILE A 305 27.58 -2.44 -8.86
CA ILE A 305 28.88 -2.26 -9.51
C ILE A 305 29.73 -1.29 -8.70
N HIS A 306 29.16 -0.16 -8.25
CA HIS A 306 29.86 0.81 -7.39
C HIS A 306 30.39 0.15 -6.10
N CYS A 307 29.55 -0.64 -5.42
CA CYS A 307 29.98 -1.32 -4.20
C CYS A 307 31.03 -2.42 -4.45
N ALA A 308 30.96 -3.10 -5.58
CA ALA A 308 31.87 -4.21 -5.92
C ALA A 308 33.20 -3.74 -6.49
N SER A 309 33.24 -2.62 -7.24
CA SER A 309 34.45 -2.09 -7.89
C SER A 309 35.29 -1.18 -7.01
N ALA A 310 34.95 -1.03 -5.73
CA ALA A 310 35.79 -0.31 -4.78
C ALA A 310 37.15 -0.98 -4.64
N ALA A 311 38.24 -0.18 -4.58
CA ALA A 311 39.62 -0.67 -4.40
C ALA A 311 39.87 -1.13 -2.94
N ILE A 312 38.99 -1.99 -2.43
CA ILE A 312 39.01 -2.57 -1.08
C ILE A 312 38.76 -4.07 -1.22
N PRO A 313 39.53 -4.94 -0.57
CA PRO A 313 39.30 -6.38 -0.61
C PRO A 313 37.86 -6.73 -0.21
N GLY A 314 37.13 -7.41 -1.11
CA GLY A 314 35.75 -7.79 -0.89
C GLY A 314 34.72 -6.70 -1.20
N GLY A 315 35.12 -5.51 -1.71
CA GLY A 315 34.24 -4.40 -2.01
C GLY A 315 33.83 -3.57 -0.79
N LEU A 316 32.86 -2.66 -0.97
CA LEU A 316 32.35 -1.84 0.14
C LEU A 316 31.56 -2.70 1.15
N PRO A 317 31.54 -2.32 2.46
CA PRO A 317 30.74 -3.01 3.49
C PRO A 317 29.23 -3.09 3.18
N GLN A 318 28.74 -2.29 2.24
CA GLN A 318 27.34 -2.23 1.80
C GLN A 318 27.00 -3.28 0.72
N LEU A 319 27.99 -3.93 0.11
CA LEU A 319 27.80 -4.91 -0.96
C LEU A 319 26.79 -6.03 -0.61
N PRO A 320 26.79 -6.64 0.60
CA PRO A 320 25.82 -7.65 0.97
C PRO A 320 24.36 -7.16 0.92
N TYR A 321 24.09 -5.89 1.22
CA TYR A 321 22.74 -5.31 1.13
C TYR A 321 22.29 -5.21 -0.33
N MET A 322 23.20 -4.86 -1.26
CA MET A 322 22.87 -4.81 -2.68
C MET A 322 22.54 -6.20 -3.23
N VAL A 323 23.28 -7.23 -2.81
CA VAL A 323 22.96 -8.62 -3.15
C VAL A 323 21.57 -9.01 -2.59
N ALA A 324 21.27 -8.67 -1.33
CA ALA A 324 19.97 -8.92 -0.72
C ALA A 324 18.83 -8.23 -1.48
N ILE A 325 19.02 -6.98 -1.94
CA ILE A 325 18.03 -6.23 -2.74
C ILE A 325 17.69 -6.98 -4.03
N PHE A 326 18.71 -7.46 -4.76
CA PHE A 326 18.51 -8.24 -5.99
C PHE A 326 17.79 -9.56 -5.72
N LEU A 327 18.15 -10.28 -4.66
CA LEU A 327 17.49 -11.53 -4.28
C LEU A 327 16.02 -11.29 -3.90
N ILE A 328 15.72 -10.28 -3.08
CA ILE A 328 14.36 -9.91 -2.70
C ILE A 328 13.53 -9.57 -3.95
N TRP A 329 14.07 -8.76 -4.85
CA TRP A 329 13.39 -8.38 -6.08
C TRP A 329 13.16 -9.58 -7.00
N PHE A 330 14.18 -10.42 -7.18
CA PHE A 330 14.07 -11.65 -7.98
C PHE A 330 12.97 -12.57 -7.45
N PHE A 331 12.97 -12.87 -6.16
CA PHE A 331 11.98 -13.76 -5.55
C PHE A 331 10.57 -13.15 -5.58
N GLU A 332 10.44 -11.84 -5.43
CA GLU A 332 9.14 -11.17 -5.58
C GLU A 332 8.59 -11.31 -7.02
N ARG A 333 9.44 -11.10 -8.03
CA ARG A 333 9.06 -11.30 -9.43
C ARG A 333 8.72 -12.76 -9.73
N LEU A 334 9.52 -13.68 -9.23
CA LEU A 334 9.28 -15.12 -9.40
C LEU A 334 7.95 -15.56 -8.75
N ALA A 335 7.70 -15.16 -7.51
CA ALA A 335 6.44 -15.43 -6.83
C ALA A 335 5.22 -14.87 -7.58
N ARG A 336 5.37 -13.66 -8.14
CA ARG A 336 4.33 -13.04 -8.98
C ARG A 336 4.06 -13.83 -10.26
N MET A 337 5.11 -14.24 -10.97
CA MET A 337 4.99 -15.06 -12.18
C MET A 337 4.34 -16.41 -11.88
N PHE A 338 4.77 -17.05 -10.80
CA PHE A 338 4.21 -18.33 -10.36
C PHE A 338 2.71 -18.20 -10.02
N ARG A 339 2.31 -17.19 -9.24
CA ARG A 339 0.90 -16.94 -8.89
C ARG A 339 0.06 -16.67 -10.15
N LEU A 340 0.58 -15.86 -11.08
CA LEU A 340 -0.11 -15.55 -12.33
C LEU A 340 -0.32 -16.82 -13.17
N ALA A 341 0.72 -17.64 -13.34
CA ALA A 341 0.63 -18.89 -14.07
C ALA A 341 -0.32 -19.89 -13.38
N TYR A 342 -0.18 -20.04 -12.07
CA TYR A 342 -1.00 -20.97 -11.28
C TYR A 342 -2.49 -20.64 -11.35
N ASN A 343 -2.87 -19.39 -11.18
CA ASN A 343 -4.29 -18.98 -11.17
C ASN A 343 -4.94 -19.06 -12.56
N ASN A 344 -4.18 -18.84 -13.64
CA ASN A 344 -4.77 -18.58 -14.95
C ASN A 344 -4.57 -19.69 -15.97
N TRP A 345 -3.80 -20.74 -15.65
CA TRP A 345 -3.54 -21.78 -16.62
C TRP A 345 -3.58 -23.19 -16.04
N THR A 346 -4.23 -24.10 -16.78
CA THR A 346 -4.12 -25.54 -16.57
C THR A 346 -4.03 -26.27 -17.91
N SER A 347 -3.34 -27.40 -17.95
CA SER A 347 -3.23 -28.22 -19.17
C SER A 347 -4.59 -28.73 -19.65
N ARG A 348 -5.55 -28.97 -18.75
CA ARG A 348 -6.87 -29.50 -19.10
C ARG A 348 -7.86 -28.45 -19.60
N ARG A 349 -7.86 -27.23 -19.01
CA ARG A 349 -8.87 -26.18 -19.25
C ARG A 349 -8.31 -24.96 -19.98
N GLY A 350 -6.99 -24.92 -20.22
CA GLY A 350 -6.32 -23.82 -20.91
C GLY A 350 -6.22 -22.56 -20.04
N LEU A 351 -6.31 -21.41 -20.69
CA LEU A 351 -6.20 -20.08 -20.09
C LEU A 351 -7.55 -19.57 -19.62
N THR A 352 -7.52 -18.72 -18.58
CA THR A 352 -8.67 -17.93 -18.10
C THR A 352 -9.36 -17.21 -19.27
N GLN A 353 -10.68 -17.33 -19.33
CA GLN A 353 -11.56 -16.62 -20.26
C GLN A 353 -12.33 -15.54 -19.49
N ALA A 354 -12.50 -14.38 -20.10
CA ALA A 354 -13.33 -13.31 -19.56
C ALA A 354 -14.50 -13.03 -20.50
N VAL A 355 -15.70 -12.99 -19.96
CA VAL A 355 -16.91 -12.47 -20.60
C VAL A 355 -17.06 -11.01 -20.17
N ILE A 356 -17.16 -10.13 -21.14
CA ILE A 356 -17.20 -8.68 -20.97
C ILE A 356 -18.53 -8.18 -21.52
N GLU A 357 -19.32 -7.51 -20.70
CA GLU A 357 -20.64 -6.98 -21.03
C GLU A 357 -20.65 -5.46 -20.90
N ALA A 358 -21.02 -4.75 -21.95
CA ALA A 358 -21.20 -3.30 -21.91
C ALA A 358 -22.54 -2.95 -21.28
N MET A 359 -22.49 -2.34 -20.08
CA MET A 359 -23.64 -1.98 -19.27
C MET A 359 -24.04 -0.51 -19.48
N PRO A 360 -25.28 -0.12 -19.14
CA PRO A 360 -25.70 1.28 -19.13
C PRO A 360 -24.81 2.16 -18.24
N GLY A 361 -24.76 3.47 -18.51
CA GLY A 361 -24.02 4.42 -17.69
C GLY A 361 -22.50 4.31 -17.79
N ASP A 362 -21.97 3.96 -18.98
CA ASP A 362 -20.53 3.82 -19.26
C ASP A 362 -19.83 2.88 -18.26
N CYS A 363 -20.35 1.68 -18.12
CA CYS A 363 -19.83 0.68 -17.21
C CYS A 363 -19.67 -0.68 -17.92
N THR A 364 -18.74 -1.47 -17.48
CA THR A 364 -18.47 -2.80 -18.00
C THR A 364 -18.58 -3.82 -16.88
N ARG A 365 -19.39 -4.85 -17.06
CA ARG A 365 -19.38 -6.03 -16.19
C ARG A 365 -18.45 -7.07 -16.79
N VAL A 366 -17.52 -7.58 -16.01
CA VAL A 366 -16.52 -8.56 -16.43
C VAL A 366 -16.63 -9.78 -15.54
N THR A 367 -16.85 -10.96 -16.15
CA THR A 367 -16.82 -12.25 -15.44
C THR A 367 -15.67 -13.08 -15.98
N MET A 368 -14.71 -13.40 -15.11
CA MET A 368 -13.52 -14.20 -15.43
C MET A 368 -13.73 -15.64 -14.95
N HIS A 369 -13.62 -16.59 -15.85
CA HIS A 369 -13.70 -18.02 -15.57
C HIS A 369 -12.30 -18.58 -15.36
N LEU A 370 -11.91 -18.74 -14.10
CA LEU A 370 -10.61 -19.29 -13.74
C LEU A 370 -10.61 -20.81 -13.89
N PRO A 371 -9.53 -21.41 -14.41
CA PRO A 371 -9.47 -22.86 -14.66
C PRO A 371 -9.27 -23.69 -13.40
N ARG A 372 -9.15 -23.05 -12.22
CA ARG A 372 -8.97 -23.71 -10.92
C ARG A 372 -9.94 -23.16 -9.88
N TYR A 373 -10.13 -23.94 -8.83
CA TYR A 373 -10.72 -23.43 -7.60
C TYR A 373 -9.78 -22.38 -6.98
N LEU A 374 -10.36 -21.26 -6.59
CA LEU A 374 -9.68 -20.18 -5.88
C LEU A 374 -10.58 -19.71 -4.74
N ASP A 375 -10.08 -19.79 -3.51
CA ASP A 375 -10.77 -19.21 -2.36
C ASP A 375 -10.59 -17.70 -2.38
N VAL A 376 -11.70 -16.96 -2.37
CA VAL A 376 -11.73 -15.51 -2.49
C VAL A 376 -12.51 -14.92 -1.32
N ALA A 377 -11.80 -14.32 -0.38
CA ALA A 377 -12.43 -13.65 0.76
C ALA A 377 -13.18 -12.38 0.34
N PRO A 378 -14.25 -12.00 1.05
CA PRO A 378 -14.92 -10.72 0.84
C PRO A 378 -13.97 -9.52 1.00
N GLY A 379 -14.22 -8.44 0.27
CA GLY A 379 -13.40 -7.22 0.33
C GLY A 379 -12.05 -7.34 -0.35
N THR A 380 -11.83 -8.36 -1.18
CA THR A 380 -10.60 -8.52 -1.98
C THR A 380 -10.69 -7.78 -3.30
N HIS A 381 -9.53 -7.48 -3.86
CA HIS A 381 -9.36 -6.98 -5.22
C HIS A 381 -8.37 -7.83 -6.01
N ALA A 382 -8.40 -7.70 -7.33
CA ALA A 382 -7.44 -8.36 -8.19
C ALA A 382 -6.98 -7.42 -9.30
N TYR A 383 -5.76 -7.65 -9.79
CA TYR A 383 -5.27 -7.00 -10.99
C TYR A 383 -5.62 -7.85 -12.20
N VAL A 384 -6.29 -7.24 -13.17
CA VAL A 384 -6.73 -7.93 -14.38
C VAL A 384 -6.02 -7.42 -15.62
N ARG A 385 -5.79 -8.34 -16.56
CA ARG A 385 -5.23 -8.09 -17.90
C ARG A 385 -6.11 -8.73 -18.94
N PHE A 386 -6.28 -8.07 -20.07
CA PHE A 386 -7.03 -8.59 -21.21
C PHE A 386 -6.13 -8.65 -22.43
N MET A 387 -5.95 -9.85 -22.98
CA MET A 387 -5.01 -10.09 -24.08
C MET A 387 -5.39 -9.36 -25.38
N GLY A 388 -6.68 -9.04 -25.56
CA GLY A 388 -7.19 -8.34 -26.74
C GLY A 388 -7.22 -6.82 -26.64
N VAL A 389 -6.95 -6.22 -25.44
CA VAL A 389 -7.01 -4.77 -25.25
C VAL A 389 -5.60 -4.20 -25.10
N ASN A 390 -4.92 -4.51 -24.01
CA ASN A 390 -3.56 -4.05 -23.77
C ASN A 390 -2.86 -5.06 -22.82
N PRO A 391 -2.17 -6.07 -23.36
CA PRO A 391 -1.67 -7.20 -22.57
C PRO A 391 -0.60 -6.79 -21.54
N TRP A 392 0.00 -5.62 -21.71
CA TRP A 392 1.05 -5.12 -20.82
C TRP A 392 0.50 -4.35 -19.60
N GLU A 393 -0.72 -3.83 -19.72
CA GLU A 393 -1.37 -3.08 -18.65
C GLU A 393 -2.10 -4.02 -17.68
N ASN A 394 -2.09 -3.66 -16.41
CA ASN A 394 -2.88 -4.33 -15.40
C ASN A 394 -3.47 -3.30 -14.43
N HIS A 395 -4.76 -3.42 -14.16
CA HIS A 395 -5.48 -2.49 -13.32
C HIS A 395 -6.15 -3.23 -12.16
N PRO A 396 -6.15 -2.66 -10.94
CA PRO A 396 -6.81 -3.24 -9.79
C PRO A 396 -8.32 -2.94 -9.83
N PHE A 397 -9.13 -3.96 -9.54
CA PHE A 397 -10.58 -3.83 -9.38
C PHE A 397 -11.06 -4.68 -8.20
N SER A 398 -11.99 -4.13 -7.42
CA SER A 398 -12.63 -4.90 -6.34
C SER A 398 -13.44 -6.05 -6.92
N ILE A 399 -13.29 -7.23 -6.32
CA ILE A 399 -14.08 -8.41 -6.68
C ILE A 399 -15.49 -8.21 -6.15
N ALA A 400 -16.47 -8.22 -7.07
CA ALA A 400 -17.86 -7.99 -6.75
C ALA A 400 -18.58 -9.27 -6.35
N TRP A 401 -18.31 -10.36 -7.07
CA TRP A 401 -19.02 -11.61 -6.92
C TRP A 401 -18.14 -12.81 -7.22
N VAL A 402 -18.37 -13.90 -6.52
CA VAL A 402 -17.62 -15.15 -6.67
C VAL A 402 -18.59 -16.31 -6.74
N GLU A 403 -18.40 -17.19 -7.72
CA GLU A 403 -19.13 -18.43 -7.90
C GLU A 403 -18.15 -19.59 -8.04
N HIS A 404 -18.42 -20.67 -7.32
CA HIS A 404 -17.64 -21.90 -7.41
C HIS A 404 -18.43 -22.94 -8.18
N HIS A 405 -17.81 -23.54 -9.18
CA HIS A 405 -18.41 -24.59 -10.01
C HIS A 405 -17.70 -25.92 -9.71
N PRO A 406 -18.36 -26.89 -9.05
CA PRO A 406 -17.78 -28.21 -8.81
C PRO A 406 -17.53 -28.96 -10.12
N ASP A 407 -16.58 -29.88 -10.15
CA ASP A 407 -16.34 -30.74 -11.32
C ASP A 407 -17.47 -31.76 -11.44
N HIS A 408 -18.12 -31.84 -12.59
CA HIS A 408 -19.25 -32.77 -12.87
C HIS A 408 -18.90 -34.25 -12.70
N ALA A 409 -17.62 -34.60 -12.52
CA ALA A 409 -17.20 -35.98 -12.29
C ALA A 409 -17.61 -36.55 -10.90
N ASP A 410 -18.03 -35.70 -9.97
CA ASP A 410 -18.34 -36.06 -8.58
C ASP A 410 -19.84 -35.97 -8.22
N GLU A 411 -20.75 -35.65 -9.15
CA GLU A 411 -22.19 -35.51 -8.89
C GLU A 411 -22.86 -36.81 -8.37
N THR A 412 -22.28 -37.97 -8.66
CA THR A 412 -22.79 -39.26 -8.17
C THR A 412 -22.38 -39.55 -6.73
N VAL A 413 -21.31 -38.93 -6.22
CA VAL A 413 -20.80 -39.17 -4.86
C VAL A 413 -21.35 -38.14 -3.86
N GLU A 414 -21.80 -36.98 -4.33
CA GLU A 414 -22.32 -35.89 -3.47
C GLU A 414 -23.72 -36.17 -2.90
N LYS A 415 -24.49 -37.04 -3.50
CA LYS A 415 -25.83 -37.40 -2.96
C LYS A 415 -25.80 -38.23 -1.68
N GLU A 416 -24.68 -38.87 -1.35
CA GLU A 416 -24.57 -39.74 -0.17
C GLU A 416 -23.72 -39.22 0.99
N LYS A 417 -22.88 -38.20 0.76
CA LYS A 417 -22.05 -37.59 1.84
C LYS A 417 -22.06 -36.07 1.70
N GLY A 418 -22.53 -35.40 2.73
CA GLY A 418 -22.54 -33.93 2.77
C GLY A 418 -21.26 -33.33 2.23
N CYS A 419 -21.39 -32.28 1.40
CA CYS A 419 -20.37 -31.63 0.58
C CYS A 419 -19.01 -31.51 1.31
N SER A 420 -18.07 -32.37 0.96
CA SER A 420 -16.72 -32.39 1.54
C SER A 420 -15.92 -31.20 0.92
N HIS A 421 -15.21 -30.48 1.77
CA HIS A 421 -14.27 -29.40 1.35
C HIS A 421 -13.29 -29.88 0.24
N ALA A 422 -12.98 -31.17 0.20
CA ALA A 422 -12.14 -31.78 -0.83
C ALA A 422 -12.77 -31.83 -2.24
N ALA A 423 -14.11 -31.88 -2.35
CA ALA A 423 -14.81 -31.87 -3.63
C ALA A 423 -14.84 -30.45 -4.23
N LEU A 424 -14.98 -29.43 -3.40
CA LEU A 424 -14.93 -28.01 -3.83
C LEU A 424 -13.56 -27.63 -4.39
N THR A 425 -12.47 -28.18 -3.86
CA THR A 425 -11.10 -27.83 -4.30
C THR A 425 -10.74 -28.33 -5.70
N ARG A 426 -11.53 -29.22 -6.31
CA ARG A 426 -11.32 -29.71 -7.69
C ARG A 426 -12.07 -28.93 -8.77
N GLY A 427 -12.95 -28.00 -8.39
CA GLY A 427 -13.78 -27.21 -9.30
C GLY A 427 -13.08 -26.03 -9.99
N THR A 428 -13.88 -25.17 -10.58
CA THR A 428 -13.49 -23.88 -11.15
C THR A 428 -14.11 -22.74 -10.36
N THR A 429 -13.57 -21.53 -10.54
CA THR A 429 -14.09 -20.33 -9.89
C THR A 429 -14.36 -19.25 -10.94
N SER A 430 -15.54 -18.66 -10.90
CA SER A 430 -15.88 -17.46 -11.65
C SER A 430 -15.81 -16.25 -10.73
N VAL A 431 -15.09 -15.22 -11.19
CA VAL A 431 -14.88 -13.97 -10.44
C VAL A 431 -15.40 -12.82 -11.28
N SER A 432 -16.26 -12.00 -10.71
CA SER A 432 -16.90 -10.91 -11.44
C SER A 432 -16.54 -9.53 -10.88
N PHE A 433 -16.44 -8.56 -11.80
CA PHE A 433 -16.08 -7.17 -11.54
C PHE A 433 -17.08 -6.23 -12.21
N VAL A 434 -17.19 -4.99 -11.70
CA VAL A 434 -17.87 -3.88 -12.35
C VAL A 434 -16.87 -2.75 -12.52
N ILE A 435 -16.62 -2.37 -13.75
CA ILE A 435 -15.56 -1.45 -14.16
C ILE A 435 -16.17 -0.22 -14.82
N GLY A 436 -16.01 0.96 -14.24
CA GLY A 436 -16.42 2.22 -14.87
C GLY A 436 -15.53 2.56 -16.06
N ALA A 437 -16.12 2.91 -17.18
CA ALA A 437 -15.40 3.33 -18.38
C ALA A 437 -14.97 4.80 -18.23
N HIS A 438 -13.71 5.01 -17.86
CA HIS A 438 -13.09 6.32 -17.82
C HIS A 438 -12.33 6.63 -19.12
N THR A 439 -11.07 6.99 -19.05
CA THR A 439 -10.17 7.19 -20.18
C THR A 439 -9.21 6.02 -20.31
N GLY A 440 -8.58 5.85 -21.49
CA GLY A 440 -7.58 4.81 -21.72
C GLY A 440 -8.16 3.40 -21.71
N PHE A 441 -7.51 2.48 -20.99
CA PHE A 441 -7.82 1.04 -20.98
C PHE A 441 -9.30 0.72 -20.69
N THR A 442 -9.90 1.30 -19.66
CA THR A 442 -11.29 0.98 -19.29
C THR A 442 -12.31 1.48 -20.33
N ARG A 443 -12.03 2.61 -20.99
CA ARG A 443 -12.85 3.11 -22.11
C ARG A 443 -12.73 2.20 -23.31
N GLN A 444 -11.51 1.80 -23.68
CA GLN A 444 -11.27 0.90 -24.79
C GLN A 444 -11.99 -0.44 -24.59
N LEU A 445 -11.93 -1.00 -23.38
CA LEU A 445 -12.64 -2.23 -23.01
C LEU A 445 -14.16 -2.11 -23.21
N PHE A 446 -14.75 -0.98 -22.77
CA PHE A 446 -16.17 -0.69 -22.93
C PHE A 446 -16.56 -0.53 -24.40
N ASP A 447 -15.78 0.23 -25.18
CA ASP A 447 -16.07 0.52 -26.59
C ASP A 447 -16.01 -0.77 -27.42
N MET A 448 -15.05 -1.66 -27.16
CA MET A 448 -14.97 -2.97 -27.82
C MET A 448 -16.20 -3.83 -27.52
N ALA A 449 -16.64 -3.92 -26.27
CA ALA A 449 -17.83 -4.68 -25.90
C ALA A 449 -19.11 -4.04 -26.48
N SER A 450 -19.19 -2.72 -26.48
CA SER A 450 -20.34 -1.96 -27.01
C SER A 450 -20.50 -2.10 -28.52
N SER A 451 -19.39 -2.31 -29.25
CA SER A 451 -19.38 -2.50 -30.70
C SER A 451 -19.87 -3.89 -31.11
N SER A 452 -19.95 -4.85 -30.18
CA SER A 452 -20.49 -6.19 -30.46
C SER A 452 -22.03 -6.11 -30.61
N PRO A 453 -22.63 -6.87 -31.54
CA PRO A 453 -24.09 -6.92 -31.75
C PRO A 453 -24.87 -7.29 -30.47
N THR A 454 -24.29 -8.15 -29.64
CA THR A 454 -24.87 -8.59 -28.35
C THR A 454 -24.43 -7.71 -27.18
N ARG A 455 -23.62 -6.67 -27.41
CA ARG A 455 -22.96 -5.87 -26.36
C ARG A 455 -22.12 -6.72 -25.40
N THR A 456 -21.74 -7.92 -25.82
CA THR A 456 -20.93 -8.86 -25.08
C THR A 456 -19.77 -9.35 -25.94
N MET A 457 -18.64 -9.64 -25.31
CA MET A 457 -17.48 -10.24 -25.96
C MET A 457 -16.80 -11.22 -25.03
N GLN A 458 -16.11 -12.21 -25.60
CA GLN A 458 -15.28 -13.15 -24.85
C GLN A 458 -13.84 -13.04 -25.32
N ILE A 459 -12.91 -12.87 -24.36
CA ILE A 459 -11.49 -12.75 -24.65
C ILE A 459 -10.66 -13.50 -23.60
N LYS A 460 -9.42 -13.86 -23.98
CA LYS A 460 -8.44 -14.40 -23.03
C LYS A 460 -8.01 -13.30 -22.05
N ALA A 461 -7.96 -13.64 -20.78
CA ALA A 461 -7.59 -12.72 -19.73
C ALA A 461 -6.69 -13.39 -18.69
N ALA A 462 -6.12 -12.61 -17.81
CA ALA A 462 -5.36 -13.11 -16.69
C ALA A 462 -5.64 -12.27 -15.44
N MET A 463 -5.81 -12.96 -14.31
CA MET A 463 -6.05 -12.38 -12.99
C MET A 463 -4.83 -12.61 -12.09
N GLU A 464 -4.33 -11.56 -11.50
CA GLU A 464 -3.31 -11.58 -10.45
C GLU A 464 -3.96 -11.19 -9.12
N GLY A 465 -3.93 -12.06 -8.14
CA GLY A 465 -4.60 -11.89 -6.85
C GLY A 465 -5.22 -13.21 -6.37
N PRO A 466 -6.18 -13.20 -5.43
CA PRO A 466 -6.77 -12.02 -4.78
C PRO A 466 -5.79 -11.33 -3.81
N TYR A 467 -6.00 -10.04 -3.58
CA TYR A 467 -5.25 -9.20 -2.65
C TYR A 467 -6.19 -8.53 -1.66
N ALA A 468 -5.69 -8.07 -0.51
CA ALA A 468 -6.47 -7.51 0.60
C ALA A 468 -7.41 -8.55 1.25
N GLY A 469 -8.62 -8.16 1.69
CA GLY A 469 -9.57 -9.09 2.34
C GLY A 469 -9.24 -9.39 3.79
N HIS A 470 -8.45 -8.52 4.46
CA HIS A 470 -8.02 -8.74 5.85
C HIS A 470 -9.09 -8.39 6.89
N HIS A 471 -10.16 -7.69 6.48
CA HIS A 471 -11.22 -7.26 7.38
C HIS A 471 -12.43 -8.19 7.28
N SER A 472 -12.47 -9.24 8.12
CA SER A 472 -13.71 -9.99 8.30
C SER A 472 -14.72 -9.15 9.08
N LEU A 473 -15.98 -9.15 8.62
CA LEU A 473 -17.08 -8.48 9.29
C LEU A 473 -17.87 -9.42 10.23
N ASP A 474 -17.51 -10.68 10.30
CA ASP A 474 -18.26 -11.76 10.95
C ASP A 474 -18.42 -11.57 12.46
N SER A 475 -17.49 -10.86 13.10
CA SER A 475 -17.49 -10.61 14.54
C SER A 475 -18.31 -9.38 14.95
N TYR A 476 -18.80 -8.59 13.99
CA TYR A 476 -19.58 -7.39 14.26
C TYR A 476 -21.08 -7.70 14.27
N GLY A 477 -21.78 -7.22 15.29
CA GLY A 477 -23.23 -7.34 15.37
C GLY A 477 -23.96 -6.45 14.36
N HIS A 478 -23.33 -5.35 13.94
CA HIS A 478 -23.90 -4.37 13.03
C HIS A 478 -22.88 -3.96 11.96
N ALA A 479 -23.23 -4.13 10.69
CA ALA A 479 -22.43 -3.70 9.54
C ALA A 479 -23.15 -2.60 8.74
N VAL A 480 -22.48 -1.46 8.55
CA VAL A 480 -22.98 -0.34 7.72
C VAL A 480 -22.03 -0.18 6.53
N LEU A 481 -22.56 -0.41 5.32
CA LEU A 481 -21.79 -0.53 4.09
C LEU A 481 -22.10 0.66 3.17
N PHE A 482 -21.17 1.63 3.06
CA PHE A 482 -21.32 2.77 2.16
C PHE A 482 -20.67 2.49 0.81
N ALA A 483 -21.42 2.62 -0.25
CA ALA A 483 -20.99 2.48 -1.64
C ALA A 483 -21.21 3.76 -2.43
N GLY A 484 -20.18 4.22 -3.15
CA GLY A 484 -20.31 5.33 -4.11
C GLY A 484 -20.07 4.85 -5.54
N SER A 485 -21.05 4.94 -6.43
CA SER A 485 -20.96 4.50 -7.83
C SER A 485 -20.49 3.03 -7.93
N THR A 486 -19.39 2.75 -8.66
CA THR A 486 -18.81 1.42 -8.80
C THR A 486 -18.21 0.84 -7.51
N GLY A 487 -18.08 1.63 -6.44
CA GLY A 487 -17.69 1.13 -5.11
C GLY A 487 -18.67 0.12 -4.52
N ILE A 488 -19.85 -0.08 -5.13
CA ILE A 488 -20.79 -1.15 -4.79
C ILE A 488 -20.14 -2.54 -4.90
N THR A 489 -19.16 -2.73 -5.78
CA THR A 489 -18.45 -4.00 -5.97
C THR A 489 -17.82 -4.51 -4.69
N HIS A 490 -17.14 -3.63 -3.95
CA HIS A 490 -16.54 -3.98 -2.67
C HIS A 490 -17.59 -4.38 -1.63
N GLN A 491 -18.67 -3.60 -1.51
CA GLN A 491 -19.70 -3.83 -0.50
C GLN A 491 -20.53 -5.08 -0.80
N LEU A 492 -20.81 -5.34 -2.07
CA LEU A 492 -21.59 -6.49 -2.52
C LEU A 492 -20.94 -7.82 -2.14
N SER A 493 -19.60 -7.88 -2.16
CA SER A 493 -18.86 -9.07 -1.81
C SER A 493 -19.12 -9.57 -0.37
N TYR A 494 -19.52 -8.68 0.54
CA TYR A 494 -19.86 -9.02 1.93
C TYR A 494 -21.31 -9.49 2.11
N LEU A 495 -22.25 -9.09 1.25
CA LEU A 495 -23.68 -9.32 1.51
C LEU A 495 -24.03 -10.81 1.56
N LYS A 496 -23.65 -11.57 0.52
CA LYS A 496 -23.96 -13.01 0.45
C LYS A 496 -23.36 -13.82 1.62
N PRO A 497 -22.06 -13.67 1.95
CA PRO A 497 -21.47 -14.35 3.10
C PRO A 497 -22.11 -13.98 4.43
N LEU A 498 -22.43 -12.70 4.65
CA LEU A 498 -23.05 -12.25 5.89
C LEU A 498 -24.49 -12.78 6.05
N ILE A 499 -25.31 -12.79 4.99
CA ILE A 499 -26.66 -13.33 5.07
C ILE A 499 -26.63 -14.86 5.25
N LYS A 500 -25.73 -15.55 4.54
CA LYS A 500 -25.53 -16.99 4.71
C LYS A 500 -25.09 -17.31 6.14
N GLY A 501 -24.08 -16.63 6.64
CA GLY A 501 -23.56 -16.84 8.00
C GLY A 501 -24.61 -16.52 9.08
N PHE A 502 -25.51 -15.54 8.85
CA PHE A 502 -26.65 -15.27 9.73
C PHE A 502 -27.64 -16.44 9.73
N ASN A 503 -27.97 -17.00 8.58
CA ASN A 503 -28.86 -18.15 8.47
C ASN A 503 -28.27 -19.41 9.12
N ASP A 504 -26.96 -19.61 8.94
CA ASP A 504 -26.23 -20.75 9.47
C ASP A 504 -25.84 -20.58 10.97
N GLY A 505 -26.07 -19.38 11.56
CA GLY A 505 -25.70 -19.09 12.95
C GLY A 505 -24.20 -18.99 13.20
N THR A 506 -23.40 -18.80 12.16
CA THR A 506 -21.93 -18.80 12.24
C THR A 506 -21.30 -17.43 12.43
N ILE A 507 -22.08 -16.34 12.42
CA ILE A 507 -21.60 -14.97 12.57
C ILE A 507 -22.36 -14.19 13.65
N ALA A 508 -21.74 -13.12 14.14
CA ALA A 508 -22.34 -12.23 15.14
C ALA A 508 -23.34 -11.23 14.52
N THR A 509 -23.29 -11.00 13.21
CA THR A 509 -24.05 -9.94 12.54
C THR A 509 -25.55 -10.19 12.61
N ARG A 510 -26.28 -9.17 13.07
CA ARG A 510 -27.73 -9.17 13.21
C ARG A 510 -28.40 -8.01 12.47
N ARG A 511 -27.60 -7.04 12.01
CA ARG A 511 -28.08 -5.91 11.23
C ARG A 511 -27.05 -5.53 10.17
N ILE A 512 -27.53 -5.36 8.94
CA ILE A 512 -26.73 -4.88 7.80
C ILE A 512 -27.49 -3.70 7.18
N THR A 513 -26.82 -2.57 7.00
CA THR A 513 -27.36 -1.44 6.27
C THR A 513 -26.45 -1.14 5.08
N LEU A 514 -26.95 -1.39 3.86
CA LEU A 514 -26.28 -1.00 2.63
C LEU A 514 -26.76 0.38 2.19
N VAL A 515 -25.85 1.33 2.09
CA VAL A 515 -26.11 2.68 1.56
C VAL A 515 -25.39 2.82 0.24
N TRP A 516 -26.15 2.81 -0.86
CA TRP A 516 -25.57 2.96 -2.20
C TRP A 516 -25.97 4.28 -2.84
N ILE A 517 -24.95 5.09 -3.17
CA ILE A 517 -25.09 6.40 -3.77
C ILE A 517 -24.70 6.28 -5.24
N MET A 518 -25.67 6.50 -6.12
CA MET A 518 -25.51 6.39 -7.57
C MET A 518 -25.94 7.69 -8.26
N ARG A 519 -25.52 7.85 -9.51
CA ARG A 519 -25.88 9.02 -10.30
C ARG A 519 -27.33 8.95 -10.79
N ASP A 520 -27.69 7.83 -11.36
CA ASP A 520 -28.99 7.51 -11.93
C ASP A 520 -29.36 6.05 -11.65
N THR A 521 -30.59 5.65 -12.00
CA THR A 521 -31.12 4.30 -11.75
C THR A 521 -30.54 3.24 -12.69
N GLU A 522 -29.90 3.63 -13.79
CA GLU A 522 -29.25 2.69 -14.71
C GLU A 522 -28.14 1.87 -14.03
N ALA A 523 -27.52 2.43 -12.98
CA ALA A 523 -26.50 1.74 -12.20
C ALA A 523 -27.00 0.45 -11.53
N LEU A 524 -28.33 0.30 -11.31
CA LEU A 524 -28.92 -0.92 -10.74
C LEU A 524 -28.68 -2.14 -11.65
N GLU A 525 -28.60 -1.92 -12.96
CA GLU A 525 -28.34 -3.00 -13.92
C GLU A 525 -26.96 -3.63 -13.77
N TRP A 526 -25.98 -2.86 -13.26
CA TRP A 526 -24.60 -3.35 -13.09
C TRP A 526 -24.52 -4.59 -12.21
N VAL A 527 -25.35 -4.66 -11.18
CA VAL A 527 -25.34 -5.68 -10.13
C VAL A 527 -26.65 -6.46 -10.04
N ARG A 528 -27.60 -6.25 -10.97
CA ARG A 528 -28.94 -6.85 -10.93
C ARG A 528 -28.94 -8.36 -10.65
N PRO A 529 -28.19 -9.23 -11.38
CA PRO A 529 -28.25 -10.67 -11.16
C PRO A 529 -27.86 -11.06 -9.73
N TRP A 530 -26.82 -10.43 -9.20
CA TRP A 530 -26.30 -10.72 -7.87
C TRP A 530 -27.19 -10.14 -6.77
N MET A 531 -27.74 -8.96 -7.00
CA MET A 531 -28.68 -8.37 -6.05
C MET A 531 -29.98 -9.17 -6.00
N ASP A 532 -30.46 -9.68 -7.14
CA ASP A 532 -31.65 -10.55 -7.19
C ASP A 532 -31.41 -11.85 -6.42
N GLU A 533 -30.20 -12.43 -6.50
CA GLU A 533 -29.82 -13.59 -5.69
C GLU A 533 -29.85 -13.24 -4.19
N VAL A 534 -29.22 -12.13 -3.79
CA VAL A 534 -29.23 -11.65 -2.41
C VAL A 534 -30.66 -11.41 -1.91
N LEU A 535 -31.51 -10.79 -2.72
CA LEU A 535 -32.90 -10.50 -2.34
C LEU A 535 -33.78 -11.75 -2.19
N ARG A 536 -33.44 -12.85 -2.85
CA ARG A 536 -34.12 -14.14 -2.72
C ARG A 536 -33.62 -15.01 -1.55
N MET A 537 -32.50 -14.63 -0.92
CA MET A 537 -31.95 -15.41 0.21
C MET A 537 -32.95 -15.48 1.37
N PRO A 538 -33.05 -16.63 2.07
CA PRO A 538 -33.93 -16.78 3.21
C PRO A 538 -33.55 -15.78 4.32
N ARG A 539 -34.56 -15.32 5.05
CA ARG A 539 -34.43 -14.39 6.20
C ARG A 539 -33.67 -13.09 5.93
N ARG A 540 -33.39 -12.73 4.67
CA ARG A 540 -32.65 -11.50 4.34
C ARG A 540 -33.38 -10.24 4.86
N ARG A 541 -34.72 -10.26 4.95
CA ARG A 541 -35.54 -9.12 5.45
C ARG A 541 -35.33 -8.86 6.93
N ASP A 542 -34.89 -9.85 7.68
CA ASP A 542 -34.65 -9.75 9.12
C ASP A 542 -33.33 -8.99 9.41
N ILE A 543 -32.37 -9.03 8.48
CA ILE A 543 -31.03 -8.53 8.70
C ILE A 543 -30.61 -7.40 7.76
N LEU A 544 -31.09 -7.36 6.50
CA LEU A 544 -30.59 -6.44 5.47
C LEU A 544 -31.56 -5.31 5.16
N ASN A 545 -31.09 -4.08 5.34
CA ASN A 545 -31.72 -2.83 4.90
C ASN A 545 -30.90 -2.19 3.79
N ILE A 546 -31.54 -1.79 2.70
CA ILE A 546 -30.91 -1.17 1.54
C ILE A 546 -31.47 0.25 1.37
N LYS A 547 -30.58 1.24 1.36
CA LYS A 547 -30.88 2.65 1.13
C LYS A 547 -30.18 3.10 -0.15
N LEU A 548 -30.95 3.38 -1.19
CA LEU A 548 -30.47 3.80 -2.50
C LEU A 548 -30.63 5.33 -2.63
N PHE A 549 -29.56 6.02 -2.98
CA PHE A 549 -29.58 7.47 -3.19
C PHE A 549 -29.25 7.77 -4.65
N VAL A 550 -30.21 8.34 -5.39
CA VAL A 550 -30.06 8.73 -6.79
C VAL A 550 -29.81 10.23 -6.86
N THR A 551 -28.57 10.61 -7.19
CA THR A 551 -28.13 12.02 -7.11
C THR A 551 -28.58 12.88 -8.28
N ARG A 552 -28.87 12.27 -9.44
CA ARG A 552 -29.35 12.93 -10.65
C ARG A 552 -30.40 12.06 -11.34
N PRO A 553 -31.59 11.88 -10.75
CA PRO A 553 -32.65 11.09 -11.38
C PRO A 553 -33.09 11.76 -12.69
N LYS A 554 -33.28 10.96 -13.74
CA LYS A 554 -33.80 11.44 -15.04
C LYS A 554 -35.24 11.86 -14.92
N ASN A 555 -36.02 11.15 -14.07
CA ASN A 555 -37.41 11.44 -13.80
C ASN A 555 -37.70 11.17 -12.30
N SER A 556 -38.45 12.06 -11.66
CA SER A 556 -38.85 11.87 -10.26
C SER A 556 -39.76 10.65 -10.03
N LYS A 557 -40.48 10.18 -11.06
CA LYS A 557 -41.27 8.95 -11.02
C LYS A 557 -40.47 7.67 -10.92
N GLU A 558 -39.16 7.72 -11.21
CA GLU A 558 -38.21 6.58 -11.06
C GLU A 558 -37.83 6.32 -9.60
N ILE A 559 -38.14 7.26 -8.69
CA ILE A 559 -37.78 7.16 -7.28
C ILE A 559 -38.95 6.49 -6.52
N VAL A 560 -38.99 5.18 -6.61
CA VAL A 560 -40.00 4.37 -5.91
C VAL A 560 -39.33 3.38 -4.98
N SER A 561 -39.69 3.44 -3.69
CA SER A 561 -39.20 2.46 -2.71
C SER A 561 -39.88 1.11 -2.94
N GLY A 562 -39.07 0.06 -3.13
CA GLY A 562 -39.58 -1.29 -3.41
C GLY A 562 -40.23 -1.96 -2.19
N SER A 563 -39.83 -1.60 -0.99
CA SER A 563 -40.34 -2.14 0.28
C SER A 563 -39.80 -1.34 1.48
N ASN A 564 -40.20 -1.72 2.70
CA ASN A 564 -39.63 -1.14 3.92
C ASN A 564 -38.14 -1.43 4.08
N THR A 565 -37.63 -2.54 3.51
CA THR A 565 -36.24 -2.94 3.59
C THR A 565 -35.41 -2.51 2.39
N VAL A 566 -36.04 -2.00 1.32
CA VAL A 566 -35.38 -1.41 0.14
C VAL A 566 -36.01 -0.06 -0.11
N GLN A 567 -35.30 0.99 0.21
CA GLN A 567 -35.77 2.37 0.13
C GLN A 567 -34.94 3.16 -0.87
N MET A 568 -35.57 4.01 -1.67
CA MET A 568 -34.93 4.86 -2.64
C MET A 568 -35.21 6.34 -2.33
N PHE A 569 -34.16 7.16 -2.43
CA PHE A 569 -34.20 8.58 -2.10
C PHE A 569 -33.60 9.42 -3.22
N PRO A 570 -34.13 10.58 -3.55
CA PRO A 570 -33.49 11.52 -4.45
C PRO A 570 -32.40 12.30 -3.73
N GLY A 571 -31.36 12.69 -4.49
CA GLY A 571 -30.27 13.54 -4.01
C GLY A 571 -29.17 12.82 -3.26
N ARG A 572 -28.31 13.60 -2.61
CA ARG A 572 -27.18 13.09 -1.80
C ARG A 572 -27.63 12.86 -0.36
N PRO A 573 -27.19 11.76 0.27
CA PRO A 573 -27.49 11.52 1.67
C PRO A 573 -26.73 12.49 2.59
N SER A 574 -27.32 12.81 3.74
CA SER A 574 -26.59 13.26 4.91
C SER A 574 -25.94 12.06 5.58
N VAL A 575 -24.64 11.88 5.37
CA VAL A 575 -23.89 10.74 5.92
C VAL A 575 -23.92 10.76 7.45
N SER A 576 -23.76 11.93 8.07
CA SER A 576 -23.81 12.08 9.54
C SER A 576 -25.16 11.62 10.10
N THR A 577 -26.29 12.03 9.51
CA THR A 577 -27.62 11.61 9.96
C THR A 577 -27.84 10.11 9.81
N ILE A 578 -27.32 9.49 8.73
CA ILE A 578 -27.43 8.05 8.57
C ILE A 578 -26.62 7.32 9.66
N ILE A 579 -25.37 7.71 9.87
CA ILE A 579 -24.50 7.06 10.87
C ILE A 579 -25.07 7.26 12.28
N GLU A 580 -25.57 8.45 12.61
CA GLU A 580 -26.21 8.74 13.89
C GLU A 580 -27.39 7.79 14.14
N ARG A 581 -28.30 7.63 13.18
CA ARG A 581 -29.44 6.70 13.29
C ARG A 581 -29.02 5.24 13.42
N GLU A 582 -27.98 4.81 12.66
CA GLU A 582 -27.49 3.44 12.78
C GLU A 582 -26.76 3.22 14.13
N VAL A 583 -26.12 4.25 14.69
CA VAL A 583 -25.53 4.21 16.05
C VAL A 583 -26.62 4.12 17.12
N GLU A 584 -27.75 4.81 16.99
CA GLU A 584 -28.89 4.67 17.91
C GLU A 584 -29.42 3.23 17.94
N GLN A 585 -29.50 2.60 16.76
CA GLN A 585 -30.00 1.23 16.55
C GLN A 585 -28.89 0.18 16.58
N GLN A 586 -27.72 0.51 17.13
CA GLN A 586 -26.55 -0.35 17.09
C GLN A 586 -26.78 -1.66 17.84
N VAL A 587 -26.44 -2.77 17.18
CA VAL A 587 -26.42 -4.11 17.74
C VAL A 587 -24.97 -4.56 17.90
N GLY A 588 -24.55 -4.89 19.11
CA GLY A 588 -23.17 -5.29 19.38
C GLY A 588 -22.11 -4.28 18.91
N ALA A 589 -20.94 -4.73 18.56
CA ALA A 589 -19.92 -3.90 17.91
C ALA A 589 -20.38 -3.54 16.47
N MET A 590 -20.15 -2.29 16.07
CA MET A 590 -20.50 -1.80 14.74
C MET A 590 -19.25 -1.62 13.89
N VAL A 591 -19.34 -1.99 12.61
CA VAL A 591 -18.33 -1.66 11.60
C VAL A 591 -18.98 -0.82 10.50
N VAL A 592 -18.30 0.25 10.11
CA VAL A 592 -18.69 1.09 8.97
C VAL A 592 -17.63 0.90 7.88
N THR A 593 -18.05 0.39 6.72
CA THR A 593 -17.18 0.26 5.56
C THR A 593 -17.52 1.30 4.51
N VAL A 594 -16.54 1.80 3.78
CA VAL A 594 -16.75 2.74 2.69
C VAL A 594 -15.87 2.40 1.49
N CYS A 595 -16.50 2.37 0.31
CA CYS A 595 -15.80 2.29 -0.98
C CYS A 595 -16.47 3.24 -1.98
N GLY A 596 -15.67 4.10 -2.61
CA GLY A 596 -16.16 5.08 -3.57
C GLY A 596 -15.30 6.34 -3.66
N PRO A 597 -15.85 7.46 -4.15
CA PRO A 597 -15.12 8.72 -4.25
C PRO A 597 -14.55 9.19 -2.90
N GLY A 598 -13.31 9.70 -2.91
CA GLY A 598 -12.62 10.14 -1.68
C GLY A 598 -13.38 11.15 -0.84
N ALA A 599 -14.26 11.96 -1.45
CA ALA A 599 -15.14 12.88 -0.70
C ALA A 599 -16.15 12.12 0.17
N LEU A 600 -16.72 11.02 -0.33
CA LEU A 600 -17.62 10.16 0.45
C LEU A 600 -16.88 9.49 1.61
N ALA A 601 -15.69 8.98 1.35
CA ALA A 601 -14.86 8.36 2.37
C ALA A 601 -14.50 9.35 3.50
N ASP A 602 -14.16 10.59 3.15
CA ASP A 602 -13.87 11.66 4.12
C ASP A 602 -15.12 12.05 4.94
N ASP A 603 -16.31 12.10 4.32
CA ASP A 603 -17.57 12.40 5.02
C ASP A 603 -17.96 11.26 5.99
N VAL A 604 -17.82 9.99 5.57
CA VAL A 604 -18.04 8.81 6.43
C VAL A 604 -17.05 8.80 7.60
N ARG A 605 -15.78 9.05 7.34
CA ARG A 605 -14.73 9.14 8.35
C ARG A 605 -15.04 10.23 9.40
N LEU A 606 -15.47 11.40 8.94
CA LEU A 606 -15.85 12.48 9.84
C LEU A 606 -17.03 12.07 10.73
N ALA A 607 -18.10 11.56 10.13
CA ALA A 607 -19.30 11.17 10.87
C ALA A 607 -19.03 10.03 11.87
N VAL A 608 -18.21 9.03 11.51
CA VAL A 608 -17.76 7.98 12.45
C VAL A 608 -17.00 8.60 13.63
N ARG A 609 -16.07 9.53 13.36
CA ARG A 609 -15.30 10.19 14.42
C ARG A 609 -16.14 10.99 15.39
N GLU A 610 -17.20 11.63 14.91
CA GLU A 610 -18.17 12.36 15.74
C GLU A 610 -18.92 11.41 16.69
N GLN A 611 -19.23 10.20 16.24
CA GLN A 611 -19.96 9.22 17.06
C GLN A 611 -19.07 8.45 18.07
N LEU A 612 -17.75 8.50 17.96
CA LEU A 612 -16.87 7.83 18.92
C LEU A 612 -16.99 8.39 20.35
N ASP A 613 -17.41 9.65 20.51
CA ASP A 613 -17.64 10.25 21.84
C ASP A 613 -18.80 9.60 22.61
N THR A 614 -19.66 8.86 21.94
CA THR A 614 -20.78 8.15 22.60
C THR A 614 -20.32 6.95 23.44
N GLY A 615 -19.02 6.61 23.43
CA GLY A 615 -18.48 5.44 24.13
C GLY A 615 -18.88 4.10 23.53
N LYS A 616 -19.47 4.09 22.33
CA LYS A 616 -19.85 2.87 21.60
C LYS A 616 -18.66 2.31 20.80
N VAL A 617 -18.66 1.00 20.56
CA VAL A 617 -17.67 0.34 19.70
C VAL A 617 -18.03 0.56 18.25
N ILE A 618 -17.29 1.42 17.58
CA ILE A 618 -17.43 1.69 16.16
C ILE A 618 -16.06 1.53 15.51
N ASP A 619 -15.96 0.64 14.54
CA ASP A 619 -14.79 0.45 13.70
C ASP A 619 -15.06 0.94 12.28
N MET A 620 -14.01 1.37 11.59
CA MET A 620 -14.08 1.84 10.22
C MET A 620 -13.09 1.07 9.35
N ALA A 621 -13.56 0.56 8.25
CA ALA A 621 -12.74 -0.01 7.19
C ALA A 621 -12.98 0.74 5.88
N GLU A 622 -11.93 1.03 5.17
CA GLU A 622 -11.96 1.84 3.97
C GLU A 622 -11.19 1.14 2.86
N GLU A 623 -11.81 1.07 1.69
CA GLU A 623 -11.15 0.60 0.48
C GLU A 623 -11.11 1.76 -0.53
N SER A 624 -9.91 2.17 -0.88
CA SER A 624 -9.68 3.20 -1.88
C SER A 624 -8.48 2.86 -2.74
N PHE A 625 -8.57 3.08 -4.04
CA PHE A 625 -7.48 2.92 -4.99
C PHE A 625 -6.96 4.31 -5.37
N THR A 626 -6.11 4.89 -4.52
CA THR A 626 -5.62 6.28 -4.66
C THR A 626 -4.17 6.38 -5.14
N TRP A 627 -3.56 5.27 -5.62
CA TRP A 627 -2.20 5.25 -6.13
C TRP A 627 -2.03 5.63 -7.60
#